data_67c7eca06a17b9a93305f7e2ce45d742
#
_entry.id   67c7eca06a17b9a93305f7e2ce45d742
#
_cell.length_a   1.000
_cell.length_b   1.000
_cell.length_c   1.000
_cell.angle_alpha   90.00
_cell.angle_beta   90.00
_cell.angle_gamma   90.00
#
_symmetry.space_group_name_H-M   'P 1'
#
loop_
_entity.id
_entity.type
_entity.pdbx_description
1 polymer ?
#
loop_
_entity_poly.entity_id
_entity_poly.type
_entity_poly.pdbx_seq_one_letter_code
_entity_poly.pdbx_strand_id
1 'polypeptide(L)'
;TLPPVTGGATLKSALHDIIDGHSAVSYTPGVWNALVVLDEDATNTANVLLIYGGDSRAKSLQDNGTNSANYWNREHLWPVSRGMNSDTGTLGGRDLHHIFASDKDVNARRANLPFDEVSGGSTDPEAPLSRYTSSAYEPRDADKGRIARA
;
A
#
# COMPACT_ATOMS: atom_id res chain seq x y z
N THR A 1 -2.71 -27.68 -8.58
CA THR A 1 -4.13 -27.89 -8.27
C THR A 1 -4.34 -27.62 -6.79
N LEU A 2 -5.22 -26.68 -6.45
CA LEU A 2 -5.60 -26.44 -5.07
C LEU A 2 -6.22 -27.71 -4.46
N PRO A 3 -5.91 -28.06 -3.20
CA PRO A 3 -6.53 -29.18 -2.52
C PRO A 3 -8.05 -28.93 -2.34
N PRO A 4 -8.87 -29.99 -2.24
CA PRO A 4 -10.29 -29.82 -1.98
C PRO A 4 -10.52 -29.09 -0.65
N VAL A 5 -11.40 -28.11 -0.65
CA VAL A 5 -11.72 -27.29 0.52
C VAL A 5 -12.55 -28.13 1.49
N THR A 6 -11.92 -28.64 2.54
CA THR A 6 -12.55 -29.48 3.57
C THR A 6 -12.78 -28.79 4.90
N GLY A 7 -12.51 -27.49 4.99
CA GLY A 7 -12.73 -26.67 6.20
C GLY A 7 -11.81 -25.46 6.26
N GLY A 8 -12.21 -24.42 6.97
CA GLY A 8 -11.48 -23.14 7.00
C GLY A 8 -10.04 -23.26 7.51
N ALA A 9 -9.79 -24.09 8.53
CA ALA A 9 -8.44 -24.31 9.07
C ALA A 9 -7.53 -25.04 8.05
N THR A 10 -8.04 -26.05 7.37
CA THR A 10 -7.30 -26.80 6.35
C THR A 10 -6.98 -25.94 5.14
N LEU A 11 -7.94 -25.11 4.69
CA LEU A 11 -7.71 -24.15 3.61
C LEU A 11 -6.65 -23.12 4.00
N LYS A 12 -6.74 -22.56 5.22
CA LYS A 12 -5.76 -21.61 5.72
C LYS A 12 -4.34 -22.20 5.74
N SER A 13 -4.18 -23.44 6.24
CA SER A 13 -2.89 -24.13 6.25
C SER A 13 -2.36 -24.34 4.83
N ALA A 14 -3.20 -24.82 3.91
CA ALA A 14 -2.80 -25.04 2.53
C ALA A 14 -2.40 -23.76 1.80
N LEU A 15 -3.09 -22.64 2.06
CA LEU A 15 -2.73 -21.34 1.52
C LEU A 15 -1.41 -20.83 2.13
N HIS A 16 -1.23 -21.00 3.44
CA HIS A 16 0.03 -20.67 4.11
C HIS A 16 1.21 -21.43 3.48
N ASP A 17 1.08 -22.73 3.28
CA ASP A 17 2.13 -23.57 2.69
C ASP A 17 2.51 -23.14 1.26
N ILE A 18 1.55 -22.55 0.51
CA ILE A 18 1.80 -22.02 -0.83
C ILE A 18 2.62 -20.73 -0.79
N ILE A 19 2.35 -19.85 0.20
CA ILE A 19 2.97 -18.51 0.27
C ILE A 19 4.21 -18.48 1.15
N ASP A 20 4.43 -19.47 2.01
CA ASP A 20 5.54 -19.49 2.99
C ASP A 20 6.92 -19.54 2.33
N GLY A 21 7.03 -20.18 1.17
CA GLY A 21 8.28 -20.32 0.40
C GLY A 21 8.68 -19.11 -0.46
N HIS A 22 8.12 -17.92 -0.22
CA HIS A 22 8.38 -16.74 -1.05
C HIS A 22 9.81 -16.20 -0.90
N SER A 23 10.31 -15.56 -1.97
CA SER A 23 11.59 -14.87 -1.95
C SER A 23 11.42 -13.45 -1.43
N ALA A 24 12.10 -13.10 -0.35
CA ALA A 24 12.09 -11.75 0.18
C ALA A 24 12.85 -10.78 -0.74
N VAL A 25 12.28 -9.64 -1.03
CA VAL A 25 12.97 -8.53 -1.70
C VAL A 25 13.64 -7.63 -0.66
N SER A 26 14.70 -6.92 -1.03
CA SER A 26 15.27 -5.88 -0.16
C SER A 26 14.30 -4.69 -0.08
N TYR A 27 14.26 -4.00 1.07
CA TYR A 27 13.43 -2.80 1.19
C TYR A 27 13.88 -1.69 0.21
N THR A 28 15.19 -1.52 0.07
CA THR A 28 15.79 -0.63 -0.92
C THR A 28 16.96 -1.37 -1.58
N PRO A 29 17.01 -1.50 -2.92
CA PRO A 29 16.06 -0.96 -3.91
C PRO A 29 14.88 -1.89 -4.24
N GLY A 30 14.78 -3.11 -3.68
CA GLY A 30 13.88 -4.17 -4.15
C GLY A 30 12.40 -3.76 -4.16
N VAL A 31 11.87 -3.19 -3.07
CA VAL A 31 10.46 -2.73 -3.01
C VAL A 31 10.22 -1.62 -4.03
N TRP A 32 11.13 -0.67 -4.20
CA TRP A 32 11.00 0.37 -5.21
C TRP A 32 10.89 -0.22 -6.62
N ASN A 33 11.78 -1.13 -6.97
CA ASN A 33 11.78 -1.78 -8.28
C ASN A 33 10.50 -2.61 -8.51
N ALA A 34 9.96 -3.21 -7.46
CA ALA A 34 8.71 -3.94 -7.54
C ALA A 34 7.51 -3.01 -7.78
N LEU A 35 7.40 -1.91 -7.05
CA LEU A 35 6.27 -0.98 -7.17
C LEU A 35 6.18 -0.34 -8.56
N VAL A 36 7.30 -0.03 -9.22
CA VAL A 36 7.27 0.50 -10.61
C VAL A 36 6.71 -0.49 -11.64
N VAL A 37 6.56 -1.76 -11.25
CA VAL A 37 5.96 -2.82 -12.08
C VAL A 37 4.55 -3.13 -11.59
N LEU A 38 4.35 -3.31 -10.28
CA LEU A 38 3.08 -3.74 -9.70
C LEU A 38 2.00 -2.64 -9.74
N ASP A 39 2.42 -1.39 -9.58
CA ASP A 39 1.54 -0.22 -9.63
C ASP A 39 1.65 0.54 -10.97
N GLU A 40 2.21 -0.09 -12.01
CA GLU A 40 2.32 0.53 -13.34
C GLU A 40 0.95 0.98 -13.86
N ASP A 41 0.90 2.17 -14.39
CA ASP A 41 -0.29 2.66 -15.09
C ASP A 41 -0.39 2.00 -16.47
N ALA A 42 -1.38 1.13 -16.64
CA ALA A 42 -1.60 0.41 -17.91
C ALA A 42 -1.86 1.34 -19.10
N THR A 43 -2.24 2.59 -18.88
CA THR A 43 -2.48 3.59 -19.93
C THR A 43 -1.25 4.43 -20.22
N ASN A 44 -0.29 4.47 -19.29
CA ASN A 44 0.98 5.17 -19.45
C ASN A 44 2.09 4.45 -18.67
N THR A 45 2.77 3.53 -19.30
CA THR A 45 3.79 2.68 -18.69
C THR A 45 5.03 3.42 -18.15
N ALA A 46 5.18 4.71 -18.41
CA ALA A 46 6.19 5.56 -17.77
C ALA A 46 5.79 6.00 -16.35
N ASN A 47 4.56 5.72 -15.93
CA ASN A 47 3.97 6.14 -14.66
C ASN A 47 3.60 4.96 -13.76
N VAL A 48 3.36 5.27 -12.48
CA VAL A 48 2.68 4.43 -11.50
C VAL A 48 1.33 5.05 -11.14
N LEU A 49 0.35 4.21 -10.77
CA LEU A 49 -0.92 4.65 -10.18
C LEU A 49 -0.77 4.72 -8.67
N LEU A 50 -1.07 5.88 -8.11
CA LEU A 50 -0.95 6.12 -6.68
C LEU A 50 -2.22 5.68 -5.95
N ILE A 51 -2.03 4.91 -4.87
CA ILE A 51 -3.13 4.54 -3.99
C ILE A 51 -3.74 5.78 -3.32
N TYR A 52 -5.01 5.73 -2.96
CA TYR A 52 -5.83 6.79 -2.38
C TYR A 52 -6.27 7.89 -3.34
N GLY A 53 -5.39 8.42 -4.18
CA GLY A 53 -5.71 9.43 -5.18
C GLY A 53 -6.14 8.82 -6.52
N GLY A 54 -5.44 7.77 -6.95
CA GLY A 54 -5.57 7.18 -8.28
C GLY A 54 -4.88 7.99 -9.36
N ASP A 55 -4.01 8.91 -8.95
CA ASP A 55 -3.24 9.73 -9.88
C ASP A 55 -2.18 8.90 -10.57
N SER A 56 -1.97 9.20 -11.84
CA SER A 56 -0.87 8.66 -12.65
C SER A 56 0.35 9.55 -12.49
N ARG A 57 1.43 9.03 -11.90
CA ARG A 57 2.64 9.80 -11.59
C ARG A 57 3.89 9.16 -12.19
N ALA A 58 4.77 9.98 -12.76
CA ALA A 58 5.99 9.49 -13.39
C ALA A 58 6.84 8.63 -12.42
N LYS A 59 7.28 7.46 -12.86
CA LYS A 59 8.15 6.56 -12.10
C LYS A 59 9.42 7.25 -11.59
N SER A 60 9.93 8.23 -12.36
CA SER A 60 11.10 9.02 -12.00
C SER A 60 10.91 9.98 -10.81
N LEU A 61 9.64 10.26 -10.41
CA LEU A 61 9.31 11.09 -9.24
C LEU A 61 9.25 10.27 -7.95
N GLN A 62 10.03 9.23 -7.87
CA GLN A 62 10.28 8.46 -6.66
C GLN A 62 10.95 9.33 -5.58
N ASP A 63 10.48 9.25 -4.33
CA ASP A 63 11.04 10.03 -3.23
C ASP A 63 12.52 9.70 -3.00
N ASN A 64 13.35 10.70 -3.17
CA ASN A 64 14.81 10.63 -3.01
C ASN A 64 15.30 11.31 -1.71
N GLY A 65 14.38 11.61 -0.79
CA GLY A 65 14.69 12.28 0.47
C GLY A 65 14.65 13.80 0.39
N THR A 66 14.37 14.39 -0.76
CA THR A 66 14.12 15.84 -0.86
C THR A 66 12.66 16.16 -0.49
N ASN A 67 12.42 17.38 -0.02
CA ASN A 67 11.08 17.81 0.33
C ASN A 67 10.34 18.33 -0.91
N SER A 68 9.78 17.42 -1.71
CA SER A 68 8.95 17.76 -2.86
C SER A 68 7.57 17.11 -2.74
N ALA A 69 6.53 17.93 -2.82
CA ALA A 69 5.14 17.51 -2.80
C ALA A 69 4.73 16.66 -4.01
N ASN A 70 5.52 16.67 -5.09
CA ASN A 70 5.20 15.90 -6.31
C ASN A 70 5.78 14.48 -6.30
N TYR A 71 6.48 14.09 -5.24
CA TYR A 71 7.08 12.75 -5.16
C TYR A 71 6.06 11.71 -4.68
N TRP A 72 6.25 10.47 -5.14
CA TRP A 72 5.57 9.31 -4.59
C TRP A 72 6.55 8.49 -3.73
N ASN A 73 6.00 7.82 -2.72
CA ASN A 73 6.77 6.97 -1.82
C ASN A 73 6.06 5.63 -1.56
N ARG A 74 6.62 4.84 -0.65
CA ARG A 74 6.12 3.51 -0.27
C ARG A 74 5.13 3.66 0.87
N GLU A 75 3.88 3.39 0.59
CA GLU A 75 2.82 3.33 1.59
C GLU A 75 2.66 1.92 2.13
N HIS A 76 2.72 1.77 3.45
CA HIS A 76 2.37 0.54 4.15
C HIS A 76 0.92 0.61 4.61
N LEU A 77 0.01 -0.13 3.97
CA LEU A 77 -1.40 -0.16 4.37
C LEU A 77 -1.57 -0.56 5.83
N TRP A 78 -0.82 -1.57 6.28
CA TRP A 78 -0.65 -1.83 7.71
C TRP A 78 0.52 -0.96 8.22
N PRO A 79 0.25 0.04 9.07
CA PRO A 79 1.30 0.95 9.52
C PRO A 79 2.39 0.22 10.31
N VAL A 80 3.65 0.54 10.01
CA VAL A 80 4.81 -0.01 10.73
C VAL A 80 4.68 0.20 12.25
N SER A 81 4.18 1.37 12.67
CA SER A 81 3.96 1.71 14.09
C SER A 81 2.86 0.89 14.79
N ARG A 82 2.08 0.09 14.04
CA ARG A 82 1.01 -0.75 14.59
C ARG A 82 1.37 -2.24 14.67
N GLY A 83 2.63 -2.56 14.95
CA GLY A 83 3.06 -3.91 15.29
C GLY A 83 3.89 -4.67 14.25
N MET A 84 4.16 -4.06 13.10
CA MET A 84 5.20 -4.54 12.21
C MET A 84 6.53 -3.96 12.66
N ASN A 85 7.17 -4.40 13.65
CA ASN A 85 8.49 -3.91 14.07
C ASN A 85 9.08 -2.84 13.13
N SER A 86 9.55 -1.72 13.65
CA SER A 86 10.10 -0.58 12.88
C SER A 86 11.24 -0.95 11.91
N ASP A 87 11.54 -2.23 11.83
CA ASP A 87 12.58 -2.77 11.00
C ASP A 87 12.01 -3.13 9.62
N THR A 88 12.21 -2.24 8.66
CA THR A 88 12.00 -2.51 7.24
C THR A 88 12.85 -3.70 6.72
N GLY A 89 13.72 -4.24 7.56
CA GLY A 89 14.42 -5.50 7.40
C GLY A 89 13.55 -6.74 7.66
N THR A 90 12.41 -6.62 8.35
CA THR A 90 11.49 -7.75 8.58
C THR A 90 10.74 -8.13 7.30
N LEU A 91 10.28 -9.37 7.21
CA LEU A 91 9.49 -9.84 6.07
C LEU A 91 8.22 -8.99 5.90
N GLY A 92 7.48 -8.73 6.99
CA GLY A 92 6.28 -7.88 6.94
C GLY A 92 6.55 -6.46 6.44
N GLY A 93 7.65 -5.82 6.87
CA GLY A 93 8.00 -4.46 6.46
C GLY A 93 8.38 -4.30 4.98
N ARG A 94 8.46 -5.39 4.22
CA ARG A 94 8.78 -5.42 2.78
C ARG A 94 7.89 -6.38 1.99
N ASP A 95 6.74 -6.74 2.56
CA ASP A 95 5.74 -7.56 1.90
C ASP A 95 4.95 -6.73 0.87
N LEU A 96 5.12 -7.09 -0.39
CA LEU A 96 4.52 -6.39 -1.53
C LEU A 96 2.99 -6.54 -1.62
N HIS A 97 2.37 -7.39 -0.79
CA HIS A 97 0.91 -7.51 -0.77
C HIS A 97 0.25 -6.29 -0.13
N HIS A 98 0.94 -5.59 0.78
CA HIS A 98 0.38 -4.41 1.45
C HIS A 98 1.20 -3.12 1.29
N ILE A 99 2.21 -3.11 0.41
CA ILE A 99 2.97 -1.90 0.09
C ILE A 99 2.58 -1.42 -1.30
N PHE A 100 2.26 -0.13 -1.40
CA PHE A 100 1.82 0.51 -2.64
C PHE A 100 2.53 1.82 -2.90
N ALA A 101 2.59 2.24 -4.16
CA ALA A 101 2.97 3.60 -4.50
C ALA A 101 1.89 4.57 -4.02
N SER A 102 2.28 5.59 -3.25
CA SER A 102 1.39 6.64 -2.76
C SER A 102 1.98 8.01 -2.97
N ASP A 103 1.13 9.01 -3.17
CA ASP A 103 1.56 10.40 -3.01
C ASP A 103 2.20 10.61 -1.65
N LYS A 104 3.33 11.31 -1.62
CA LYS A 104 4.11 11.50 -0.39
C LYS A 104 3.35 12.26 0.70
N ASP A 105 2.60 13.28 0.32
CA ASP A 105 1.87 14.10 1.26
C ASP A 105 0.57 13.44 1.71
N VAL A 106 -0.09 12.68 0.83
CA VAL A 106 -1.23 11.81 1.19
C VAL A 106 -0.79 10.75 2.19
N ASN A 107 0.33 10.07 1.94
CA ASN A 107 0.90 9.10 2.86
C ASN A 107 1.22 9.74 4.22
N ALA A 108 1.83 10.93 4.23
CA ALA A 108 2.13 11.66 5.46
C ALA A 108 0.86 12.03 6.24
N ARG A 109 -0.25 12.40 5.57
CA ARG A 109 -1.53 12.71 6.22
C ARG A 109 -2.23 11.46 6.73
N ARG A 110 -2.23 10.38 5.95
CA ARG A 110 -2.78 9.09 6.39
C ARG A 110 -2.01 8.58 7.62
N ALA A 111 -0.70 8.73 7.65
CA ALA A 111 0.17 8.37 8.78
C ALA A 111 -0.12 6.92 9.27
N ASN A 112 -0.60 6.78 10.51
CA ASN A 112 -0.99 5.48 11.09
C ASN A 112 -2.48 5.42 11.44
N LEU A 113 -3.31 6.25 10.82
CA LEU A 113 -4.75 6.23 11.02
C LEU A 113 -5.32 4.89 10.56
N PRO A 114 -6.22 4.26 11.32
CA PRO A 114 -6.95 3.09 10.85
C PRO A 114 -7.85 3.44 9.68
N PHE A 115 -8.12 2.46 8.84
CA PHE A 115 -9.13 2.61 7.80
C PHE A 115 -10.51 2.39 8.39
N ASP A 116 -11.41 3.33 8.12
CA ASP A 116 -12.83 3.27 8.53
C ASP A 116 -13.65 4.22 7.66
N GLU A 117 -14.96 4.12 7.71
CA GLU A 117 -15.85 5.10 7.13
C GLU A 117 -15.80 6.41 7.95
N VAL A 118 -15.69 7.53 7.26
CA VAL A 118 -15.58 8.86 7.88
C VAL A 118 -16.83 9.68 7.63
N SER A 119 -17.64 9.85 8.68
CA SER A 119 -18.76 10.79 8.66
C SER A 119 -18.25 12.20 9.01
N GLY A 120 -18.41 13.15 8.11
CA GLY A 120 -17.80 14.49 8.25
C GLY A 120 -16.33 14.48 7.85
N GLY A 121 -15.45 15.09 8.62
CA GLY A 121 -14.02 15.11 8.35
C GLY A 121 -13.61 15.99 7.17
N SER A 122 -12.29 16.02 6.91
CA SER A 122 -11.71 16.76 5.81
C SER A 122 -11.51 15.87 4.58
N THR A 123 -11.70 16.44 3.41
CA THR A 123 -11.27 15.83 2.14
C THR A 123 -9.76 15.96 2.04
N ASP A 124 -9.09 14.91 1.58
CA ASP A 124 -7.65 14.98 1.32
C ASP A 124 -7.39 15.88 0.10
N PRO A 125 -6.57 16.93 0.21
CA PRO A 125 -6.37 17.89 -0.90
C PRO A 125 -5.78 17.27 -2.17
N GLU A 126 -4.97 16.21 -2.02
CA GLU A 126 -4.28 15.54 -3.14
C GLU A 126 -4.89 14.18 -3.46
N ALA A 127 -5.88 13.75 -2.66
CA ALA A 127 -6.70 12.58 -2.91
C ALA A 127 -8.19 12.92 -2.65
N PRO A 128 -8.83 13.75 -3.49
CA PRO A 128 -10.11 14.39 -3.17
C PRO A 128 -11.30 13.43 -3.03
N LEU A 129 -11.14 12.17 -3.39
CA LEU A 129 -12.14 11.12 -3.14
C LEU A 129 -11.89 10.36 -1.82
N SER A 130 -10.79 10.66 -1.13
CA SER A 130 -10.46 10.14 0.20
C SER A 130 -10.74 11.18 1.27
N ARG A 131 -11.04 10.75 2.48
CA ARG A 131 -11.40 11.62 3.61
C ARG A 131 -10.66 11.18 4.86
N TYR A 132 -10.48 12.10 5.80
CA TYR A 132 -9.85 11.79 7.07
C TYR A 132 -10.39 12.63 8.23
N THR A 133 -10.22 12.09 9.43
CA THR A 133 -10.38 12.78 10.72
C THR A 133 -9.09 12.62 11.52
N SER A 134 -9.09 13.07 12.76
CA SER A 134 -7.98 12.80 13.68
C SER A 134 -7.87 11.31 14.11
N SER A 135 -8.86 10.48 13.79
CA SER A 135 -8.96 9.09 14.28
C SER A 135 -9.06 8.04 13.18
N ALA A 136 -9.39 8.40 11.95
CA ALA A 136 -9.58 7.47 10.85
C ALA A 136 -9.26 8.10 9.48
N TYR A 137 -8.93 7.24 8.53
CA TYR A 137 -8.77 7.58 7.12
C TYR A 137 -9.71 6.71 6.28
N GLU A 138 -10.57 7.33 5.49
CA GLU A 138 -11.44 6.67 4.53
C GLU A 138 -10.84 6.79 3.12
N PRO A 139 -10.32 5.69 2.56
CA PRO A 139 -9.85 5.69 1.19
C PRO A 139 -11.03 5.79 0.22
N ARG A 140 -10.78 6.28 -0.99
CA ARG A 140 -11.78 6.28 -2.06
C ARG A 140 -12.32 4.86 -2.32
N ASP A 141 -13.57 4.75 -2.75
CA ASP A 141 -14.25 3.46 -2.93
C ASP A 141 -13.52 2.49 -3.86
N ALA A 142 -12.86 3.02 -4.90
CA ALA A 142 -12.10 2.20 -5.84
C ALA A 142 -10.94 1.42 -5.19
N ASP A 143 -10.41 1.89 -4.06
CA ASP A 143 -9.29 1.25 -3.38
C ASP A 143 -9.71 0.41 -2.16
N LYS A 144 -10.94 0.59 -1.60
CA LYS A 144 -11.40 -0.09 -0.38
C LYS A 144 -11.26 -1.61 -0.46
N GLY A 145 -11.66 -2.22 -1.58
CA GLY A 145 -11.56 -3.67 -1.75
C GLY A 145 -10.12 -4.18 -1.88
N ARG A 146 -9.22 -3.39 -2.43
CA ARG A 146 -7.79 -3.69 -2.55
C ARG A 146 -7.12 -3.60 -1.18
N ILE A 147 -7.41 -2.55 -0.43
CA ILE A 147 -6.93 -2.30 0.93
C ILE A 147 -7.40 -3.39 1.90
N ALA A 148 -8.66 -3.80 1.80
CA ALA A 148 -9.22 -4.83 2.69
C ALA A 148 -8.63 -6.24 2.45
N ARG A 149 -7.97 -6.47 1.31
CA ARG A 149 -7.33 -7.76 1.01
C ARG A 149 -5.83 -7.80 1.33
N ALA A 150 -5.22 -6.66 1.57
CA ALA A 150 -3.83 -6.51 1.94
C ALA A 150 -3.63 -6.77 3.44
#